data_3c2c144256d948a42a8ca1e3cba4ad9c
#
_entry.id   3c2c144256d948a42a8ca1e3cba4ad9c
#
_cell.length_a   1.000
_cell.length_b   1.000
_cell.length_c   1.000
_cell.angle_alpha   90.00
_cell.angle_beta   90.00
_cell.angle_gamma   90.00
#
_symmetry.space_group_name_H-M   'P 1'
#
loop_
_entity.id
_entity.type
_entity.pdbx_description
1 polymer ?
#
loop_
_entity_poly.entity_id
_entity_poly.type
_entity_poly.pdbx_seq_one_letter_code
_entity_poly.pdbx_strand_id
1 'polypeptide(L)'
;MKKIIRSSIFIKLFKSIPPKISYSIANKLSKSSSDYNHNDKFIDIIMKDIKEYAKINWEKEVDIVMVGHYHQQRIITKNNKSLVFLGDWLSKYSVTTLINNNLWQGNWEEFIKLS
;
A
#
# COMPACT_ATOMS: atom_id res chain seq x y z
N MET A 1 2.61 22.55 0.15
CA MET A 1 2.48 21.74 1.39
C MET A 1 3.81 21.36 2.05
N LYS A 2 4.78 20.83 1.34
CA LYS A 2 6.08 20.45 1.95
C LYS A 2 6.83 21.59 2.65
N LYS A 3 6.71 22.85 2.20
CA LYS A 3 7.35 24.00 2.83
C LYS A 3 6.70 24.43 4.16
N ILE A 4 5.39 24.23 4.31
CA ILE A 4 4.65 24.60 5.54
C ILE A 4 4.96 23.61 6.66
N ILE A 5 4.99 22.31 6.36
CA ILE A 5 5.26 21.25 7.34
C ILE A 5 6.70 21.31 7.87
N ARG A 6 7.65 21.84 7.07
CA ARG A 6 9.06 22.00 7.45
C ARG A 6 9.40 23.37 8.03
N SER A 7 8.42 24.27 8.20
CA SER A 7 8.68 25.55 8.80
C SER A 7 8.95 25.41 10.31
N SER A 8 9.93 26.15 10.82
CA SER A 8 10.28 26.16 12.25
C SER A 8 9.09 26.55 13.13
N ILE A 9 8.20 27.38 12.60
CA ILE A 9 6.97 27.82 13.29
C ILE A 9 6.00 26.65 13.43
N PHE A 10 5.77 25.88 12.37
CA PHE A 10 4.91 24.70 12.40
C PHE A 10 5.42 23.62 13.36
N ILE A 11 6.74 23.37 13.34
CA ILE A 11 7.37 22.42 14.26
C ILE A 11 7.24 22.85 15.71
N LYS A 12 7.43 24.13 16.01
CA LYS A 12 7.26 24.68 17.38
C LYS A 12 5.80 24.60 17.83
N LEU A 13 4.85 24.94 16.94
CA LEU A 13 3.42 24.84 17.22
C LEU A 13 3.01 23.39 17.50
N PHE A 14 3.51 22.44 16.70
CA PHE A 14 3.21 21.03 16.86
C PHE A 14 3.81 20.43 18.12
N LYS A 15 4.99 20.88 18.54
CA LYS A 15 5.64 20.47 19.80
C LYS A 15 4.91 20.98 21.06
N SER A 16 4.13 22.04 20.95
CA SER A 16 3.35 22.59 22.06
C SER A 16 1.99 21.89 22.26
N ILE A 17 1.58 21.03 21.33
CA ILE A 17 0.33 20.27 21.46
C ILE A 17 0.55 19.09 22.43
N PRO A 18 -0.31 18.93 23.45
CA PRO A 18 -0.23 17.78 24.36
C PRO A 18 -0.29 16.43 23.60
N PRO A 19 0.49 15.42 24.01
CA PRO A 19 0.56 14.13 23.32
C PRO A 19 -0.79 13.45 23.08
N LYS A 20 -1.75 13.60 24.00
CA LYS A 20 -3.10 13.06 23.88
C LYS A 20 -3.88 13.67 22.71
N ILE A 21 -3.71 14.96 22.47
CA ILE A 21 -4.39 15.68 21.37
C ILE A 21 -3.73 15.32 20.04
N SER A 22 -2.39 15.30 19.99
CA SER A 22 -1.65 14.89 18.79
C SER A 22 -2.00 13.47 18.36
N TYR A 23 -2.13 12.54 19.32
CA TYR A 23 -2.53 11.17 19.05
C TYR A 23 -3.98 11.07 18.51
N SER A 24 -4.90 11.85 19.08
CA SER A 24 -6.30 11.90 18.59
C SER A 24 -6.41 12.45 17.18
N ILE A 25 -5.64 13.50 16.86
CA ILE A 25 -5.58 14.07 15.50
C ILE A 25 -4.97 13.06 14.52
N ALA A 26 -3.86 12.44 14.88
CA ALA A 26 -3.20 11.44 14.06
C ALA A 26 -4.13 10.25 13.77
N ASN A 27 -4.87 9.76 14.76
CA ASN A 27 -5.84 8.68 14.58
C ASN A 27 -7.01 9.06 13.66
N LYS A 28 -7.53 10.28 13.79
CA LYS A 28 -8.60 10.77 12.88
C LYS A 28 -8.11 10.90 11.46
N LEU A 29 -6.90 11.43 11.24
CA LEU A 29 -6.29 11.55 9.92
C LEU A 29 -5.99 10.17 9.33
N SER A 30 -5.50 9.23 10.12
CA SER A 30 -5.23 7.86 9.70
C SER A 30 -6.52 7.14 9.30
N LYS A 31 -7.59 7.23 10.09
CA LYS A 31 -8.91 6.67 9.74
C LYS A 31 -9.46 7.27 8.45
N SER A 32 -9.45 8.59 8.32
CA SER A 32 -9.93 9.27 7.12
C SER A 32 -9.15 8.85 5.87
N SER A 33 -7.83 8.69 5.99
CA SER A 33 -6.98 8.20 4.89
C SER A 33 -7.27 6.73 4.56
N SER A 34 -7.52 5.90 5.57
CA SER A 34 -7.90 4.50 5.37
C SER A 34 -9.26 4.38 4.67
N ASP A 35 -10.26 5.13 5.12
CA ASP A 35 -11.60 5.13 4.53
C ASP A 35 -11.58 5.62 3.07
N TYR A 36 -10.74 6.60 2.76
CA TYR A 36 -10.53 7.08 1.40
C TYR A 36 -9.91 6.02 0.49
N ASN A 37 -8.92 5.29 1.00
CA ASN A 37 -8.25 4.21 0.25
C ASN A 37 -9.14 2.97 0.04
N HIS A 38 -10.24 2.84 0.77
CA HIS A 38 -11.22 1.76 0.61
C HIS A 38 -12.45 2.16 -0.22
N ASN A 39 -12.50 3.38 -0.76
CA ASN A 39 -13.58 3.80 -1.65
C ASN A 39 -13.45 3.10 -3.01
N ASP A 40 -14.42 2.27 -3.37
CA ASP A 40 -14.40 1.43 -4.57
C ASP A 40 -14.15 2.21 -5.86
N LYS A 41 -14.77 3.38 -6.03
CA LYS A 41 -14.57 4.22 -7.22
C LYS A 41 -13.15 4.77 -7.32
N PHE A 42 -12.56 5.16 -6.20
CA PHE A 42 -11.20 5.65 -6.14
C PHE A 42 -10.19 4.52 -6.46
N ILE A 43 -10.45 3.34 -5.90
CA ILE A 43 -9.66 2.15 -6.17
C ILE A 43 -9.69 1.78 -7.64
N ASP A 44 -10.84 1.81 -8.29
CA ASP A 44 -10.97 1.49 -9.72
C ASP A 44 -10.16 2.43 -10.61
N ILE A 45 -10.16 3.74 -10.32
CA ILE A 45 -9.36 4.73 -11.06
C ILE A 45 -7.87 4.43 -10.88
N ILE A 46 -7.43 4.27 -9.66
CA ILE A 46 -6.02 3.98 -9.35
C ILE A 46 -5.58 2.64 -9.94
N MET A 47 -6.43 1.62 -9.88
CA MET A 47 -6.15 0.31 -10.47
C MET A 47 -5.89 0.39 -11.97
N LYS A 48 -6.62 1.27 -12.67
CA LYS A 48 -6.40 1.52 -14.10
C LYS A 48 -5.02 2.13 -14.35
N ASP A 49 -4.68 3.19 -13.61
CA ASP A 49 -3.40 3.89 -13.74
C ASP A 49 -2.21 2.97 -13.38
N ILE A 50 -2.35 2.18 -12.34
CA ILE A 50 -1.33 1.21 -11.92
C ILE A 50 -1.13 0.11 -12.97
N LYS A 51 -2.21 -0.39 -13.57
CA LYS A 51 -2.11 -1.37 -14.67
C LYS A 51 -1.39 -0.80 -15.89
N GLU A 52 -1.62 0.45 -16.20
CA GLU A 52 -0.95 1.15 -17.30
C GLU A 52 0.54 1.35 -16.99
N TYR A 53 0.86 1.78 -15.77
CA TYR A 53 2.22 1.86 -15.28
C TYR A 53 2.96 0.51 -15.34
N ALA A 54 2.29 -0.56 -14.93
CA ALA A 54 2.85 -1.91 -15.00
C ALA A 54 3.18 -2.32 -16.45
N LYS A 55 2.29 -2.06 -17.40
CA LYS A 55 2.52 -2.35 -18.82
C LYS A 55 3.78 -1.66 -19.36
N ILE A 56 3.93 -0.36 -19.07
CA ILE A 56 5.11 0.43 -19.47
C ILE A 56 6.41 -0.17 -18.91
N ASN A 57 6.39 -0.65 -17.68
CA ASN A 57 7.57 -1.26 -17.08
C ASN A 57 7.83 -2.67 -17.61
N TRP A 58 6.80 -3.43 -17.93
CA TRP A 58 6.93 -4.75 -18.56
C TRP A 58 7.58 -4.67 -19.95
N GLU A 59 7.38 -3.58 -20.68
CA GLU A 59 8.05 -3.31 -21.95
C GLU A 59 9.56 -3.01 -21.78
N LYS A 60 9.97 -2.61 -20.56
CA LYS A 60 11.37 -2.32 -20.17
C LYS A 60 12.06 -3.52 -19.49
N GLU A 61 11.66 -4.74 -19.80
CA GLU A 61 12.23 -5.98 -19.26
C GLU A 61 12.01 -6.20 -17.75
N VAL A 62 11.09 -5.45 -17.14
CA VAL A 62 10.64 -5.73 -15.77
C VAL A 62 9.63 -6.87 -15.80
N ASP A 63 9.82 -7.91 -14.99
CA ASP A 63 8.90 -9.05 -14.94
C ASP A 63 7.82 -8.89 -13.89
N ILE A 64 8.15 -8.25 -12.77
CA ILE A 64 7.23 -8.12 -11.62
C ILE A 64 7.18 -6.66 -11.18
N VAL A 65 5.97 -6.12 -11.11
CA VAL A 65 5.68 -4.82 -10.50
C VAL A 65 4.91 -5.05 -9.21
N MET A 66 5.41 -4.56 -8.08
CA MET A 66 4.76 -4.67 -6.79
C MET A 66 4.29 -3.31 -6.30
N VAL A 67 3.07 -3.24 -5.82
CA VAL A 67 2.44 -2.01 -5.34
C VAL A 67 1.88 -2.22 -3.93
N GLY A 68 2.31 -1.39 -3.00
CA GLY A 68 1.78 -1.32 -1.63
C GLY A 68 0.77 -0.20 -1.45
N HIS A 69 0.47 0.14 -0.21
CA HIS A 69 -0.35 1.27 0.24
C HIS A 69 -1.87 1.11 0.10
N TYR A 70 -2.36 0.47 -0.97
CA TYR A 70 -3.81 0.36 -1.23
C TYR A 70 -4.48 -0.83 -0.55
N HIS A 71 -3.71 -1.70 0.11
CA HIS A 71 -4.18 -2.87 0.86
C HIS A 71 -5.05 -3.84 0.02
N GLN A 72 -4.81 -3.89 -1.28
CA GLN A 72 -5.52 -4.74 -2.25
C GLN A 72 -4.74 -6.04 -2.50
N GLN A 73 -4.98 -7.04 -1.69
CA GLN A 73 -4.34 -8.35 -1.85
C GLN A 73 -4.73 -9.00 -3.18
N ARG A 74 -3.87 -8.88 -4.20
CA ARG A 74 -4.15 -9.39 -5.54
C ARG A 74 -2.89 -9.60 -6.38
N ILE A 75 -2.86 -10.68 -7.15
CA ILE A 75 -1.87 -10.94 -8.19
C ILE A 75 -2.56 -10.97 -9.56
N ILE A 76 -2.07 -10.23 -10.52
CA ILE A 76 -2.51 -10.23 -11.91
C ILE A 76 -1.33 -10.64 -12.77
N THR A 77 -1.44 -11.78 -13.46
CA THR A 77 -0.39 -12.30 -14.35
C THR A 77 -0.86 -12.27 -15.80
N LYS A 78 0.02 -11.80 -16.67
CA LYS A 78 -0.20 -11.78 -18.12
C LYS A 78 1.14 -11.98 -18.83
N ASN A 79 1.24 -12.97 -19.74
CA ASN A 79 2.43 -13.24 -20.57
C ASN A 79 3.73 -13.37 -19.72
N ASN A 80 3.70 -14.12 -18.62
CA ASN A 80 4.80 -14.28 -17.66
C ASN A 80 5.23 -12.99 -16.95
N LYS A 81 4.47 -11.92 -17.06
CA LYS A 81 4.66 -10.66 -16.31
C LYS A 81 3.60 -10.58 -15.22
N SER A 82 3.95 -10.03 -14.08
CA SER A 82 3.05 -9.97 -12.93
C SER A 82 2.95 -8.56 -12.35
N LEU A 83 1.72 -8.18 -11.99
CA LEU A 83 1.42 -7.02 -11.16
C LEU A 83 0.87 -7.53 -9.82
N VAL A 84 1.54 -7.18 -8.74
CA VAL A 84 1.24 -7.64 -7.40
C VAL A 84 0.78 -6.47 -6.54
N PHE A 85 -0.43 -6.53 -6.05
CA PHE A 85 -0.93 -5.62 -5.01
C PHE A 85 -0.68 -6.26 -3.66
N LEU A 86 0.14 -5.62 -2.84
CA LEU A 86 0.43 -6.10 -1.50
C LEU A 86 -0.78 -5.92 -0.59
N GLY A 87 -1.07 -6.94 0.20
CA GLY A 87 -2.10 -6.90 1.21
C GLY A 87 -1.68 -6.13 2.45
N ASP A 88 -2.52 -6.18 3.46
CA ASP A 88 -2.36 -5.50 4.73
C ASP A 88 -2.00 -6.53 5.81
N TRP A 89 -1.00 -6.21 6.62
CA TRP A 89 -0.59 -7.03 7.75
C TRP A 89 -1.49 -6.86 8.96
N LEU A 90 -2.02 -5.66 9.20
CA LEU A 90 -2.71 -5.32 10.45
C LEU A 90 -4.07 -6.00 10.61
N SER A 91 -4.79 -6.22 9.51
CA SER A 91 -6.12 -6.82 9.56
C SER A 91 -6.20 -8.20 8.91
N LYS A 92 -5.41 -8.45 7.87
CA LYS A 92 -5.48 -9.68 7.06
C LYS A 92 -4.28 -10.60 7.26
N TYR A 93 -3.23 -10.11 7.93
CA TYR A 93 -1.95 -10.82 8.07
C TYR A 93 -1.44 -11.35 6.73
N SER A 94 -1.56 -10.50 5.70
CA SER A 94 -1.26 -10.86 4.32
C SER A 94 0.24 -10.98 4.08
N VAL A 95 0.65 -12.07 3.48
CA VAL A 95 2.04 -12.35 3.07
C VAL A 95 2.08 -12.56 1.57
N THR A 96 3.08 -11.98 0.93
CA THR A 96 3.40 -12.22 -0.48
C THR A 96 4.81 -12.79 -0.56
N THR A 97 4.99 -13.90 -1.24
CA THR A 97 6.30 -14.54 -1.41
C THR A 97 6.64 -14.71 -2.89
N LEU A 98 7.93 -14.61 -3.18
CA LEU A 98 8.51 -14.96 -4.48
C LEU A 98 9.63 -15.97 -4.24
N ILE A 99 9.37 -17.23 -4.54
CA ILE A 99 10.33 -18.33 -4.34
C ILE A 99 10.48 -19.08 -5.66
N ASN A 100 11.69 -19.17 -6.18
CA ASN A 100 11.97 -19.86 -7.45
C ASN A 100 11.04 -19.39 -8.60
N ASN A 101 10.86 -18.08 -8.73
CA ASN A 101 9.96 -17.44 -9.69
C ASN A 101 8.46 -17.73 -9.51
N ASN A 102 8.08 -18.41 -8.44
CA ASN A 102 6.68 -18.65 -8.09
C ASN A 102 6.18 -17.58 -7.12
N LEU A 103 5.19 -16.83 -7.54
CA LEU A 103 4.47 -15.87 -6.71
C LEU A 103 3.35 -16.57 -5.96
N TRP A 104 3.32 -16.37 -4.65
CA TRP A 104 2.20 -16.79 -3.80
C TRP A 104 1.76 -15.63 -2.90
N GLN A 105 0.47 -15.56 -2.61
CA GLN A 105 -0.08 -14.54 -1.75
C GLN A 105 -1.24 -15.13 -0.94
N GLY A 106 -1.23 -14.91 0.37
CA GLY A 106 -2.26 -15.42 1.26
C GLY A 106 -2.08 -14.93 2.69
N ASN A 107 -2.77 -15.57 3.61
CA ASN A 107 -2.64 -15.29 5.03
C ASN A 107 -1.39 -15.96 5.61
N TRP A 108 -0.80 -15.35 6.64
CA TRP A 108 0.39 -15.88 7.33
C TRP A 108 0.22 -17.31 7.85
N GLU A 109 -0.94 -17.65 8.39
CA GLU A 109 -1.21 -19.00 8.91
C GLU A 109 -1.23 -20.05 7.79
N GLU A 110 -1.72 -19.68 6.60
CA GLU A 110 -1.67 -20.55 5.42
C GLU A 110 -0.23 -20.75 4.95
N PHE A 111 0.56 -19.68 4.95
CA PHE A 111 1.97 -19.74 4.56
C PHE A 111 2.77 -20.70 5.45
N ILE A 112 2.58 -20.65 6.78
CA ILE A 112 3.25 -21.56 7.70
C ILE A 112 2.88 -23.03 7.43
N LYS A 113 1.64 -23.31 7.05
CA LYS A 113 1.21 -24.68 6.72
C LYS A 113 1.80 -25.22 5.42
N LEU A 114 2.21 -24.34 4.51
CA LEU A 114 2.84 -24.70 3.24
C LEU A 114 4.36 -24.86 3.35
N SER A 115 4.95 -24.34 4.43
CA SER A 115 6.37 -24.42 4.71
C SER A 115 6.71 -25.69 5.46
#